data_85e13c9c83a7029b848f2443e1d25ac1
#
_entry.id   85e13c9c83a7029b848f2443e1d25ac1
#
_cell.length_a   1.000
_cell.length_b   1.000
_cell.length_c   1.000
_cell.angle_alpha   90.00
_cell.angle_beta   90.00
_cell.angle_gamma   90.00
#
_symmetry.space_group_name_H-M   'P 1'
#
loop_
_entity.id
_entity.type
_entity.pdbx_description
1 polymer ?
#
loop_
_entity_poly.entity_id
_entity_poly.type
_entity_poly.pdbx_seq_one_letter_code
_entity_poly.pdbx_strand_id
1 'polypeptide(L)'
;MNIKIGIAYHKHSPILSNDIYLPIHVGKTLHPEIDLAIQTDDEGDNISQENGYYCELTATYWLWKNVVADYKGLCHYRRVFTSKYSVIDDAKNYLLGIRNRMYIPQRTYINAHDFIRDSIKISDNFKDILQKYPIIATKKIITAHTLYQHFVIIGNDYIEILKQIVNEDYPEVMDTFLTSLKAHSFYYANMVVMRNDYYNEYCVFLFGVLNRVKMRMLSEGWIKSTNELIFNRKLGYLAELLTNVFIMTKENNGVPIKRMAVSMLR
;
A
#
# COMPACT_ATOMS: atom_id res chain seq x y z
N MET A 1 17.53 8.34 14.03
CA MET A 1 16.62 7.93 12.94
C MET A 1 15.29 7.55 13.56
N ASN A 2 14.26 8.34 13.31
CA ASN A 2 12.88 8.11 13.73
C ASN A 2 12.12 7.43 12.56
N ILE A 3 11.60 6.21 12.78
CA ILE A 3 10.89 5.43 11.78
C ILE A 3 9.46 5.20 12.29
N LYS A 4 8.45 5.51 11.50
CA LYS A 4 7.04 5.23 11.82
C LYS A 4 6.36 4.51 10.66
N ILE A 5 5.94 3.28 10.93
CA ILE A 5 5.22 2.43 9.97
C ILE A 5 3.81 2.22 10.51
N GLY A 6 2.83 2.83 9.83
CA GLY A 6 1.43 2.63 10.16
C GLY A 6 1.00 1.19 9.88
N ILE A 7 0.27 0.60 10.82
CA ILE A 7 -0.39 -0.68 10.63
C ILE A 7 -1.89 -0.42 10.56
N ALA A 8 -2.47 -0.52 9.37
CA ALA A 8 -3.91 -0.24 9.17
C ALA A 8 -4.79 -1.35 9.74
N TYR A 9 -5.65 -1.00 10.68
CA TYR A 9 -6.67 -1.85 11.31
C TYR A 9 -8.06 -1.31 11.02
N HIS A 10 -9.00 -2.18 10.66
CA HIS A 10 -10.43 -1.83 10.48
C HIS A 10 -11.35 -2.72 11.33
N LYS A 11 -10.79 -3.63 12.13
CA LYS A 11 -11.51 -4.55 13.01
C LYS A 11 -10.59 -5.10 14.08
N HIS A 12 -11.17 -5.70 15.11
CA HIS A 12 -10.41 -6.40 16.14
C HIS A 12 -9.49 -7.47 15.53
N SER A 13 -8.23 -7.40 15.88
CA SER A 13 -7.17 -8.32 15.47
C SER A 13 -6.00 -8.16 16.45
N PRO A 14 -5.10 -9.14 16.55
CA PRO A 14 -3.90 -8.99 17.38
C PRO A 14 -3.11 -7.74 17.01
N ILE A 15 -2.86 -6.88 18.00
CA ILE A 15 -2.21 -5.57 17.78
C ILE A 15 -0.70 -5.72 17.72
N LEU A 16 -0.11 -5.24 16.64
CA LEU A 16 1.34 -5.09 16.47
C LEU A 16 1.72 -3.63 16.74
N SER A 17 2.45 -3.39 17.83
CA SER A 17 2.89 -2.07 18.26
C SER A 17 4.28 -2.12 18.87
N ASN A 18 5.12 -1.15 18.55
CA ASN A 18 6.40 -0.84 19.19
C ASN A 18 6.85 0.57 18.77
N ASP A 19 8.11 0.94 19.01
CA ASP A 19 8.65 2.27 18.65
C ASP A 19 8.58 2.56 17.14
N ILE A 20 8.53 1.53 16.29
CA ILE A 20 8.50 1.63 14.81
C ILE A 20 7.08 1.43 14.28
N TYR A 21 6.36 0.43 14.77
CA TYR A 21 5.02 0.10 14.33
C TYR A 21 3.95 0.90 15.10
N LEU A 22 3.20 1.70 14.36
CA LEU A 22 2.10 2.52 14.86
C LEU A 22 0.78 1.92 14.39
N PRO A 23 0.02 1.21 15.23
CA PRO A 23 -1.30 0.71 14.87
C PRO A 23 -2.28 1.88 14.70
N ILE A 24 -3.01 1.91 13.56
CA ILE A 24 -3.95 2.97 13.22
C ILE A 24 -5.30 2.35 12.86
N HIS A 25 -6.36 2.75 13.56
CA HIS A 25 -7.74 2.41 13.22
C HIS A 25 -8.19 3.27 12.04
N VAL A 26 -8.36 2.66 10.87
CA VAL A 26 -8.77 3.33 9.64
C VAL A 26 -10.29 3.33 9.47
N GLY A 27 -10.82 4.45 8.95
CA GLY A 27 -12.25 4.62 8.75
C GLY A 27 -13.03 4.83 10.06
N LYS A 28 -12.40 5.35 11.10
CA LYS A 28 -13.04 5.59 12.40
C LYS A 28 -14.29 6.46 12.27
N THR A 29 -14.26 7.49 11.43
CA THR A 29 -15.43 8.34 11.17
C THR A 29 -16.63 7.56 10.62
N LEU A 30 -16.41 6.51 9.82
CA LEU A 30 -17.49 5.67 9.25
C LEU A 30 -17.99 4.60 10.21
N HIS A 31 -17.14 4.21 11.18
CA HIS A 31 -17.38 3.12 12.13
C HIS A 31 -17.10 3.58 13.56
N PRO A 32 -17.83 4.60 14.07
CA PRO A 32 -17.61 5.15 15.40
C PRO A 32 -17.89 4.13 16.52
N GLU A 33 -18.72 3.11 16.24
CA GLU A 33 -19.06 2.02 17.16
C GLU A 33 -17.91 1.04 17.42
N ILE A 34 -16.91 0.98 16.51
CA ILE A 34 -15.75 0.11 16.70
C ILE A 34 -14.70 0.85 17.53
N ASP A 35 -14.34 0.30 18.67
CA ASP A 35 -13.22 0.79 19.48
C ASP A 35 -12.11 -0.27 19.52
N LEU A 36 -10.96 0.05 18.95
CA LEU A 36 -9.77 -0.81 18.95
C LEU A 36 -8.76 -0.41 20.02
N ALA A 37 -8.99 0.66 20.77
CA ALA A 37 -8.08 1.24 21.77
C ALA A 37 -6.66 1.55 21.21
N ILE A 38 -6.59 2.04 19.95
CA ILE A 38 -5.36 2.43 19.26
C ILE A 38 -5.56 3.83 18.64
N GLN A 39 -4.47 4.42 18.08
CA GLN A 39 -4.57 5.68 17.32
C GLN A 39 -5.64 5.56 16.23
N THR A 40 -6.46 6.57 16.07
CA THR A 40 -7.50 6.65 15.02
C THR A 40 -7.06 7.57 13.87
N ASP A 41 -7.62 7.35 12.69
CA ASP A 41 -7.32 8.14 11.50
C ASP A 41 -8.22 9.37 11.30
N ASP A 42 -9.11 9.67 12.27
CA ASP A 42 -10.07 10.79 12.23
C ASP A 42 -9.63 12.02 13.03
N GLU A 43 -8.43 11.98 13.64
CA GLU A 43 -7.86 13.11 14.35
C GLU A 43 -6.95 13.96 13.43
N GLY A 44 -6.84 15.26 13.68
CA GLY A 44 -5.98 16.17 12.91
C GLY A 44 -6.41 16.30 11.43
N ASP A 45 -5.44 16.55 10.53
CA ASP A 45 -5.69 16.59 9.08
C ASP A 45 -5.89 15.18 8.54
N ASN A 46 -7.11 14.86 8.11
CA ASN A 46 -7.49 13.48 7.79
C ASN A 46 -8.52 13.39 6.66
N ILE A 47 -8.67 12.17 6.14
CA ILE A 47 -9.68 11.75 5.16
C ILE A 47 -10.43 10.48 5.62
N SER A 48 -10.61 10.30 6.93
CA SER A 48 -11.22 9.10 7.53
C SER A 48 -12.62 8.81 6.98
N GLN A 49 -13.42 9.86 6.75
CA GLN A 49 -14.76 9.75 6.13
C GLN A 49 -14.74 9.19 4.70
N GLU A 50 -13.58 9.20 4.04
CA GLU A 50 -13.41 8.69 2.69
C GLU A 50 -12.82 7.27 2.65
N ASN A 51 -12.74 6.59 3.80
CA ASN A 51 -12.14 5.25 3.92
C ASN A 51 -12.80 4.21 3.00
N GLY A 52 -14.08 4.35 2.69
CA GLY A 52 -14.78 3.48 1.74
C GLY A 52 -14.17 3.46 0.33
N TYR A 53 -13.49 4.55 -0.07
CA TYR A 53 -12.75 4.67 -1.35
C TYR A 53 -11.30 4.31 -1.23
N TYR A 54 -10.65 4.97 -0.23
CA TYR A 54 -9.21 4.97 -0.07
C TYR A 54 -8.71 3.78 0.74
N CYS A 55 -9.61 3.07 1.45
CA CYS A 55 -9.27 1.92 2.28
C CYS A 55 -8.11 2.24 3.26
N GLU A 56 -7.07 1.43 3.27
CA GLU A 56 -5.88 1.61 4.10
C GLU A 56 -5.10 2.92 3.84
N LEU A 57 -5.35 3.56 2.71
CA LEU A 57 -4.66 4.82 2.36
C LEU A 57 -5.07 5.99 3.25
N THR A 58 -6.19 5.91 3.99
CA THR A 58 -6.52 6.92 5.00
C THR A 58 -5.47 6.97 6.09
N ALA A 59 -4.86 5.83 6.45
CA ALA A 59 -3.68 5.80 7.33
C ALA A 59 -2.44 6.39 6.66
N THR A 60 -2.22 6.16 5.34
CA THR A 60 -1.12 6.78 4.59
C THR A 60 -1.23 8.30 4.61
N TYR A 61 -2.44 8.83 4.36
CA TYR A 61 -2.73 10.25 4.42
C TYR A 61 -2.50 10.83 5.82
N TRP A 62 -3.05 10.15 6.82
CA TRP A 62 -2.93 10.58 8.22
C TRP A 62 -1.46 10.63 8.69
N LEU A 63 -0.67 9.61 8.35
CA LEU A 63 0.78 9.60 8.61
C LEU A 63 1.51 10.75 7.90
N TRP A 64 1.10 11.05 6.65
CA TRP A 64 1.69 12.14 5.89
C TRP A 64 1.49 13.48 6.57
N LYS A 65 0.29 13.75 7.05
CA LYS A 65 -0.13 15.05 7.58
C LYS A 65 0.21 15.25 9.06
N ASN A 66 0.16 14.20 9.88
CA ASN A 66 0.18 14.36 11.32
C ASN A 66 1.43 13.78 12.01
N VAL A 67 2.28 13.03 11.31
CA VAL A 67 3.43 12.38 11.93
C VAL A 67 4.74 12.97 11.44
N VAL A 68 5.63 13.36 12.40
CA VAL A 68 6.99 13.81 12.11
C VAL A 68 7.95 12.62 12.32
N ALA A 69 8.57 12.15 11.23
CA ALA A 69 9.53 11.05 11.25
C ALA A 69 10.51 11.16 10.07
N ASP A 70 11.70 10.56 10.21
CA ASP A 70 12.71 10.50 9.14
C ASP A 70 12.27 9.55 8.03
N TYR A 71 11.57 8.48 8.40
CA TYR A 71 11.00 7.46 7.50
C TYR A 71 9.56 7.17 7.89
N LYS A 72 8.70 7.09 6.89
CA LYS A 72 7.29 6.73 7.04
C LYS A 72 6.92 5.57 6.13
N GLY A 73 5.91 4.80 6.50
CA GLY A 73 5.44 3.70 5.68
C GLY A 73 4.12 3.14 6.12
N LEU A 74 3.60 2.19 5.33
CA LEU A 74 2.35 1.49 5.61
C LEU A 74 2.54 -0.02 5.53
N CYS A 75 1.90 -0.71 6.46
CA CYS A 75 1.64 -2.14 6.47
C CYS A 75 0.17 -2.39 6.84
N HIS A 76 -0.26 -3.65 6.83
CA HIS A 76 -1.63 -4.02 7.19
C HIS A 76 -1.63 -4.90 8.45
N TYR A 77 -2.72 -4.93 9.16
CA TYR A 77 -2.88 -5.71 10.40
C TYR A 77 -2.55 -7.21 10.27
N ARG A 78 -2.54 -7.76 9.06
CA ARG A 78 -2.17 -9.15 8.78
C ARG A 78 -1.00 -9.29 7.82
N ARG A 79 -0.38 -8.18 7.39
CA ARG A 79 0.72 -8.18 6.41
C ARG A 79 1.77 -7.17 6.81
N VAL A 80 2.98 -7.65 7.05
CA VAL A 80 4.14 -6.81 7.36
C VAL A 80 5.37 -7.31 6.62
N PHE A 81 6.37 -6.47 6.45
CA PHE A 81 7.63 -6.87 5.84
C PHE A 81 8.36 -7.94 6.64
N THR A 82 9.04 -8.87 5.96
CA THR A 82 9.82 -9.91 6.60
C THR A 82 11.15 -10.19 5.91
N SER A 83 12.18 -10.47 6.72
CA SER A 83 13.45 -11.07 6.29
C SER A 83 13.48 -12.59 6.47
N LYS A 84 12.47 -13.17 7.14
CA LYS A 84 12.38 -14.62 7.45
C LYS A 84 11.75 -15.45 6.33
N TYR A 85 11.80 -15.00 5.11
CA TYR A 85 11.32 -15.73 3.94
C TYR A 85 12.34 -16.76 3.51
N SER A 86 11.97 -18.03 3.52
CA SER A 86 12.85 -19.18 3.27
C SER A 86 12.62 -19.81 1.88
N VAL A 87 13.54 -20.69 1.45
CA VAL A 87 13.37 -21.50 0.24
C VAL A 87 12.13 -22.39 0.32
N ILE A 88 11.77 -22.86 1.53
CA ILE A 88 10.56 -23.68 1.74
C ILE A 88 9.30 -22.83 1.51
N ASP A 89 9.27 -21.57 1.99
CA ASP A 89 8.18 -20.63 1.71
C ASP A 89 8.08 -20.37 0.21
N ASP A 90 9.23 -20.21 -0.47
CA ASP A 90 9.32 -19.99 -1.91
C ASP A 90 8.72 -21.16 -2.70
N ALA A 91 9.12 -22.39 -2.42
CA ALA A 91 8.61 -23.59 -3.05
C ALA A 91 7.09 -23.75 -2.86
N LYS A 92 6.58 -23.53 -1.64
CA LYS A 92 5.15 -23.57 -1.36
C LYS A 92 4.37 -22.53 -2.16
N ASN A 93 4.86 -21.29 -2.20
CA ASN A 93 4.21 -20.20 -2.93
C ASN A 93 4.26 -20.42 -4.44
N TYR A 94 5.35 -21.01 -4.95
CA TYR A 94 5.46 -21.38 -6.36
C TYR A 94 4.40 -22.43 -6.75
N LEU A 95 4.25 -23.51 -5.97
CA LEU A 95 3.23 -24.53 -6.22
C LEU A 95 1.80 -23.95 -6.15
N LEU A 96 1.51 -23.10 -5.17
CA LEU A 96 0.24 -22.39 -5.08
C LEU A 96 0.05 -21.43 -6.26
N GLY A 97 1.13 -20.81 -6.72
CA GLY A 97 1.15 -19.88 -7.84
C GLY A 97 0.77 -20.53 -9.16
N ILE A 98 1.20 -21.76 -9.41
CA ILE A 98 0.81 -22.53 -10.61
C ILE A 98 -0.72 -22.67 -10.68
N ARG A 99 -1.35 -23.04 -9.57
CA ARG A 99 -2.80 -23.20 -9.48
C ARG A 99 -3.56 -21.88 -9.63
N ASN A 100 -3.06 -20.83 -8.98
CA ASN A 100 -3.74 -19.54 -8.91
C ASN A 100 -3.33 -18.57 -10.01
N ARG A 101 -2.41 -18.94 -10.90
CA ARG A 101 -1.82 -18.08 -11.94
C ARG A 101 -1.19 -16.80 -11.37
N MET A 102 -0.80 -16.85 -10.09
CA MET A 102 -0.21 -15.72 -9.37
C MET A 102 0.72 -16.21 -8.27
N TYR A 103 2.01 -15.84 -8.36
CA TYR A 103 3.01 -16.14 -7.34
C TYR A 103 3.16 -14.93 -6.40
N ILE A 104 3.01 -15.18 -5.11
CA ILE A 104 3.13 -14.15 -4.06
C ILE A 104 4.27 -14.54 -3.11
N PRO A 105 5.36 -13.76 -3.03
CA PRO A 105 6.49 -14.06 -2.15
C PRO A 105 6.16 -13.69 -0.70
N GLN A 106 5.49 -14.62 0.00
CA GLN A 106 5.03 -14.41 1.37
C GLN A 106 5.34 -15.59 2.29
N ARG A 107 5.56 -15.32 3.58
CA ARG A 107 5.60 -16.28 4.66
C ARG A 107 4.28 -16.27 5.40
N THR A 108 3.61 -17.41 5.51
CA THR A 108 2.30 -17.51 6.18
C THR A 108 2.46 -17.95 7.62
N TYR A 109 1.77 -17.26 8.53
CA TYR A 109 1.64 -17.59 9.95
C TYR A 109 0.19 -17.97 10.24
N ILE A 110 0.00 -19.01 11.07
CA ILE A 110 -1.29 -19.42 11.62
C ILE A 110 -1.43 -18.87 13.05
N ASN A 111 -0.31 -18.77 13.77
CA ASN A 111 -0.28 -18.30 15.16
C ASN A 111 0.05 -16.80 15.21
N ALA A 112 -0.84 -16.03 15.82
CA ALA A 112 -0.69 -14.58 15.94
C ALA A 112 0.49 -14.16 16.83
N HIS A 113 0.77 -14.90 17.91
CA HIS A 113 1.91 -14.63 18.80
C HIS A 113 3.23 -14.76 18.05
N ASP A 114 3.41 -15.81 17.24
CA ASP A 114 4.61 -16.00 16.42
C ASP A 114 4.74 -14.91 15.35
N PHE A 115 3.63 -14.52 14.73
CA PHE A 115 3.59 -13.43 13.75
C PHE A 115 4.06 -12.11 14.40
N ILE A 116 3.51 -11.74 15.55
CA ILE A 116 3.86 -10.49 16.25
C ILE A 116 5.31 -10.53 16.72
N ARG A 117 5.73 -11.59 17.40
CA ARG A 117 7.11 -11.76 17.89
C ARG A 117 8.12 -11.62 16.77
N ASP A 118 7.88 -12.28 15.65
CA ASP A 118 8.79 -12.27 14.53
C ASP A 118 8.78 -10.91 13.81
N SER A 119 7.63 -10.25 13.72
CA SER A 119 7.50 -8.91 13.13
C SER A 119 8.26 -7.86 13.95
N ILE A 120 8.20 -7.92 15.28
CA ILE A 120 8.96 -7.04 16.16
C ILE A 120 10.46 -7.24 15.96
N LYS A 121 10.95 -8.51 15.98
CA LYS A 121 12.37 -8.80 15.75
C LYS A 121 12.89 -8.31 14.40
N ILE A 122 12.06 -8.29 13.37
CA ILE A 122 12.44 -7.81 12.04
C ILE A 122 12.54 -6.30 12.03
N SER A 123 11.68 -5.59 12.78
CA SER A 123 11.71 -4.13 12.85
C SER A 123 13.02 -3.60 13.45
N ASP A 124 13.69 -4.36 14.29
CA ASP A 124 14.99 -3.98 14.86
C ASP A 124 16.05 -3.77 13.77
N ASN A 125 15.93 -4.46 12.62
CA ASN A 125 16.86 -4.35 11.51
C ASN A 125 16.52 -3.21 10.53
N PHE A 126 15.38 -2.53 10.67
CA PHE A 126 14.98 -1.49 9.71
C PHE A 126 15.93 -0.30 9.70
N LYS A 127 16.54 0.05 10.83
CA LYS A 127 17.52 1.14 10.87
C LYS A 127 18.71 0.87 9.95
N ASP A 128 19.27 -0.34 10.00
CA ASP A 128 20.42 -0.73 9.18
C ASP A 128 20.05 -0.84 7.70
N ILE A 129 18.85 -1.32 7.40
CA ILE A 129 18.33 -1.40 6.03
C ILE A 129 18.15 0.00 5.46
N LEU A 130 17.49 0.90 6.19
CA LEU A 130 17.12 2.24 5.73
C LEU A 130 18.30 3.21 5.64
N GLN A 131 19.42 2.91 6.32
CA GLN A 131 20.69 3.62 6.07
C GLN A 131 21.22 3.40 4.66
N LYS A 132 20.96 2.24 4.07
CA LYS A 132 21.46 1.84 2.74
C LYS A 132 20.43 2.03 1.63
N TYR A 133 19.15 1.91 1.97
CA TYR A 133 18.03 1.93 1.03
C TYR A 133 16.98 2.92 1.49
N PRO A 134 16.83 4.07 0.81
CA PRO A 134 15.84 5.08 1.20
C PRO A 134 14.39 4.62 1.01
N ILE A 135 14.18 3.49 0.31
CA ILE A 135 12.86 2.90 0.07
C ILE A 135 12.91 1.40 0.34
N ILE A 136 11.93 0.91 1.12
CA ILE A 136 11.58 -0.51 1.22
C ILE A 136 10.25 -0.72 0.49
N ALA A 137 10.21 -1.71 -0.40
CA ALA A 137 8.99 -2.15 -1.09
C ALA A 137 8.81 -3.67 -0.92
N THR A 138 7.64 -4.19 -1.24
CA THR A 138 7.42 -5.64 -1.27
C THR A 138 8.26 -6.28 -2.37
N LYS A 139 8.60 -7.57 -2.25
CA LYS A 139 8.97 -8.35 -3.44
C LYS A 139 7.77 -8.34 -4.40
N LYS A 140 8.05 -8.26 -5.70
CA LYS A 140 6.98 -8.24 -6.71
C LYS A 140 6.18 -9.55 -6.70
N ILE A 141 4.87 -9.42 -6.80
CA ILE A 141 4.00 -10.51 -7.23
C ILE A 141 4.31 -10.78 -8.71
N ILE A 142 4.26 -12.05 -9.11
CA ILE A 142 4.33 -12.46 -10.52
C ILE A 142 2.97 -13.03 -10.91
N THR A 143 2.42 -12.59 -12.04
CA THR A 143 1.10 -13.00 -12.54
C THR A 143 1.17 -13.47 -13.98
N ALA A 144 0.31 -14.41 -14.34
CA ALA A 144 0.16 -14.88 -15.72
C ALA A 144 -0.43 -13.80 -16.65
N HIS A 145 -1.10 -12.81 -16.09
CA HIS A 145 -1.72 -11.70 -16.81
C HIS A 145 -0.87 -10.44 -16.73
N THR A 146 -0.96 -9.54 -17.70
CA THR A 146 -0.38 -8.20 -17.60
C THR A 146 -1.09 -7.41 -16.49
N LEU A 147 -0.44 -6.36 -15.97
CA LEU A 147 -1.08 -5.48 -14.99
C LEU A 147 -2.35 -4.84 -15.57
N TYR A 148 -2.34 -4.46 -16.83
CA TYR A 148 -3.56 -3.98 -17.49
C TYR A 148 -4.71 -4.99 -17.33
N GLN A 149 -4.49 -6.26 -17.68
CA GLN A 149 -5.48 -7.33 -17.55
C GLN A 149 -5.88 -7.60 -16.08
N HIS A 150 -4.93 -7.43 -15.16
CA HIS A 150 -5.19 -7.58 -13.72
C HIS A 150 -6.09 -6.46 -13.18
N PHE A 151 -5.84 -5.22 -13.58
CA PHE A 151 -6.58 -4.07 -13.11
C PHE A 151 -7.85 -3.76 -13.90
N VAL A 152 -8.00 -4.28 -15.13
CA VAL A 152 -9.22 -4.09 -15.95
C VAL A 152 -10.47 -4.64 -15.25
N ILE A 153 -10.32 -5.54 -14.29
CA ILE A 153 -11.42 -6.06 -13.45
C ILE A 153 -12.12 -4.95 -12.64
N ILE A 154 -11.43 -3.82 -12.39
CA ILE A 154 -12.00 -2.65 -11.70
C ILE A 154 -12.92 -1.87 -12.66
N GLY A 155 -12.74 -2.01 -13.96
CA GLY A 155 -13.38 -1.32 -15.06
C GLY A 155 -12.33 -0.66 -15.95
N ASN A 156 -12.43 -0.91 -17.26
CA ASN A 156 -11.50 -0.37 -18.26
C ASN A 156 -11.44 1.18 -18.22
N ASP A 157 -12.60 1.80 -18.06
CA ASP A 157 -12.76 3.26 -18.05
C ASP A 157 -11.92 3.92 -16.94
N TYR A 158 -11.77 3.27 -15.78
CA TYR A 158 -10.95 3.79 -14.68
C TYR A 158 -9.47 3.84 -15.05
N ILE A 159 -8.99 2.85 -15.81
CA ILE A 159 -7.58 2.82 -16.26
C ILE A 159 -7.36 3.91 -17.32
N GLU A 160 -8.31 4.12 -18.22
CA GLU A 160 -8.21 5.17 -19.22
C GLU A 160 -8.26 6.57 -18.62
N ILE A 161 -9.13 6.80 -17.63
CA ILE A 161 -9.15 8.07 -16.87
C ILE A 161 -7.82 8.26 -16.13
N LEU A 162 -7.33 7.22 -15.46
CA LEU A 162 -6.06 7.28 -14.76
C LEU A 162 -4.92 7.65 -15.70
N LYS A 163 -4.88 7.02 -16.88
CA LYS A 163 -3.92 7.30 -17.94
C LYS A 163 -3.98 8.76 -18.43
N GLN A 164 -5.19 9.29 -18.64
CA GLN A 164 -5.38 10.68 -19.03
C GLN A 164 -4.85 11.64 -17.96
N ILE A 165 -5.21 11.43 -16.70
CA ILE A 165 -4.80 12.27 -15.58
C ILE A 165 -3.28 12.22 -15.38
N VAL A 166 -2.67 11.02 -15.45
CA VAL A 166 -1.21 10.89 -15.35
C VAL A 166 -0.51 11.61 -16.50
N ASN A 167 -1.04 11.52 -17.73
CA ASN A 167 -0.46 12.22 -18.88
C ASN A 167 -0.59 13.75 -18.77
N GLU A 168 -1.67 14.26 -18.19
CA GLU A 168 -1.90 15.69 -18.01
C GLU A 168 -1.04 16.30 -16.90
N ASP A 169 -0.94 15.63 -15.73
CA ASP A 169 -0.35 16.22 -14.52
C ASP A 169 1.08 15.77 -14.27
N TYR A 170 1.45 14.56 -14.76
CA TYR A 170 2.75 13.90 -14.51
C TYR A 170 3.29 13.25 -15.78
N PRO A 171 3.44 14.02 -16.89
CA PRO A 171 3.88 13.46 -18.18
C PRO A 171 5.25 12.75 -18.09
N GLU A 172 6.10 13.17 -17.15
CA GLU A 172 7.43 12.59 -16.92
C GLU A 172 7.39 11.13 -16.43
N VAL A 173 6.29 10.67 -15.85
CA VAL A 173 6.13 9.26 -15.43
C VAL A 173 5.33 8.41 -16.41
N MET A 174 4.87 9.01 -17.53
CA MET A 174 3.95 8.35 -18.47
C MET A 174 4.56 7.09 -19.11
N ASP A 175 5.83 7.13 -19.49
CA ASP A 175 6.52 5.97 -20.07
C ASP A 175 6.62 4.82 -19.06
N THR A 176 6.90 5.13 -17.79
CA THR A 176 6.92 4.14 -16.70
C THR A 176 5.52 3.59 -16.46
N PHE A 177 4.49 4.44 -16.51
CA PHE A 177 3.09 4.03 -16.38
C PHE A 177 2.69 3.03 -17.48
N LEU A 178 2.94 3.35 -18.73
CA LEU A 178 2.64 2.47 -19.88
C LEU A 178 3.44 1.16 -19.83
N THR A 179 4.71 1.22 -19.43
CA THR A 179 5.55 0.04 -19.24
C THR A 179 5.01 -0.84 -18.11
N SER A 180 4.56 -0.23 -17.00
CA SER A 180 4.00 -0.99 -15.88
C SER A 180 2.73 -1.75 -16.28
N LEU A 181 1.85 -1.17 -17.08
CA LEU A 181 0.63 -1.84 -17.57
C LEU A 181 0.91 -3.11 -18.39
N LYS A 182 2.05 -3.17 -19.07
CA LYS A 182 2.48 -4.34 -19.87
C LYS A 182 3.22 -5.39 -19.05
N ALA A 183 3.63 -5.05 -17.82
CA ALA A 183 4.40 -5.95 -16.96
C ALA A 183 3.56 -7.11 -16.44
N HIS A 184 4.22 -8.25 -16.15
CA HIS A 184 3.65 -9.42 -15.49
C HIS A 184 4.04 -9.52 -14.01
N SER A 185 4.54 -8.43 -13.43
CA SER A 185 4.92 -8.38 -12.03
C SER A 185 4.75 -6.97 -11.46
N PHE A 186 4.36 -6.87 -10.19
CA PHE A 186 4.10 -5.60 -9.54
C PHE A 186 4.31 -5.65 -8.03
N TYR A 187 4.54 -4.49 -7.42
CA TYR A 187 4.50 -4.27 -5.98
C TYR A 187 3.04 -4.20 -5.54
N TYR A 188 2.67 -4.84 -4.44
CA TYR A 188 1.26 -4.99 -4.07
C TYR A 188 0.93 -4.46 -2.68
N ALA A 189 -0.36 -4.32 -2.43
CA ALA A 189 -0.95 -4.00 -1.13
C ALA A 189 -0.57 -2.59 -0.61
N ASN A 190 -0.16 -1.64 -1.46
CA ASN A 190 0.24 -0.28 -1.06
C ASN A 190 1.29 -0.25 0.07
N MET A 191 2.06 -1.34 0.25
CA MET A 191 3.03 -1.49 1.33
C MET A 191 4.38 -0.91 0.92
N VAL A 192 4.78 0.16 1.58
CA VAL A 192 6.07 0.83 1.37
C VAL A 192 6.60 1.39 2.69
N VAL A 193 7.93 1.56 2.81
CA VAL A 193 8.57 2.44 3.79
C VAL A 193 9.54 3.33 3.04
N MET A 194 9.43 4.63 3.20
CA MET A 194 10.22 5.61 2.46
C MET A 194 10.82 6.66 3.38
N ARG A 195 12.00 7.18 3.02
CA ARG A 195 12.54 8.39 3.61
C ARG A 195 11.54 9.54 3.41
N ASN A 196 11.44 10.46 4.36
CA ASN A 196 10.35 11.43 4.43
C ASN A 196 10.20 12.31 3.17
N ASP A 197 11.30 12.64 2.48
CA ASP A 197 11.26 13.36 1.21
C ASP A 197 10.54 12.54 0.11
N TYR A 198 10.91 11.28 -0.07
CA TYR A 198 10.23 10.37 -1.01
C TYR A 198 8.79 10.06 -0.58
N TYR A 199 8.52 9.98 0.74
CA TYR A 199 7.17 9.77 1.22
C TYR A 199 6.25 10.96 0.91
N ASN A 200 6.77 12.18 1.08
CA ASN A 200 6.04 13.40 0.70
C ASN A 200 5.76 13.43 -0.81
N GLU A 201 6.77 13.18 -1.64
CA GLU A 201 6.62 13.13 -3.08
C GLU A 201 5.62 12.06 -3.52
N TYR A 202 5.70 10.86 -2.92
CA TYR A 202 4.75 9.78 -3.14
C TYR A 202 3.31 10.18 -2.78
N CYS A 203 3.09 10.79 -1.63
CA CYS A 203 1.77 11.21 -1.20
C CYS A 203 1.19 12.34 -2.07
N VAL A 204 2.01 13.32 -2.48
CA VAL A 204 1.58 14.36 -3.42
C VAL A 204 1.13 13.75 -4.75
N PHE A 205 1.95 12.87 -5.33
CA PHE A 205 1.61 12.15 -6.56
C PHE A 205 0.35 11.30 -6.39
N LEU A 206 0.33 10.42 -5.38
CA LEU A 206 -0.74 9.46 -5.16
C LEU A 206 -2.08 10.14 -4.94
N PHE A 207 -2.17 11.02 -3.95
CA PHE A 207 -3.43 11.68 -3.59
C PHE A 207 -3.84 12.74 -4.61
N GLY A 208 -2.90 13.39 -5.28
CA GLY A 208 -3.17 14.29 -6.39
C GLY A 208 -3.92 13.58 -7.52
N VAL A 209 -3.37 12.48 -8.01
CA VAL A 209 -3.99 11.68 -9.08
C VAL A 209 -5.31 11.07 -8.62
N LEU A 210 -5.35 10.41 -7.44
CA LEU A 210 -6.56 9.75 -6.96
C LEU A 210 -7.71 10.73 -6.70
N ASN A 211 -7.43 11.93 -6.21
CA ASN A 211 -8.45 12.94 -6.02
C ASN A 211 -9.05 13.38 -7.36
N ARG A 212 -8.24 13.60 -8.41
CA ARG A 212 -8.74 13.89 -9.75
C ARG A 212 -9.58 12.77 -10.33
N VAL A 213 -9.15 11.50 -10.15
CA VAL A 213 -9.95 10.33 -10.54
C VAL A 213 -11.30 10.36 -9.82
N LYS A 214 -11.31 10.57 -8.50
CA LYS A 214 -12.54 10.68 -7.71
C LYS A 214 -13.46 11.79 -8.24
N MET A 215 -12.93 12.98 -8.48
CA MET A 215 -13.71 14.11 -9.00
C MET A 215 -14.31 13.81 -10.39
N ARG A 216 -13.55 13.14 -11.25
CA ARG A 216 -14.04 12.71 -12.57
C ARG A 216 -15.17 11.69 -12.44
N MET A 217 -15.02 10.71 -11.56
CA MET A 217 -16.06 9.71 -11.27
C MET A 217 -17.36 10.34 -10.79
N LEU A 218 -17.27 11.38 -9.94
CA LEU A 218 -18.42 12.13 -9.45
C LEU A 218 -19.08 12.95 -10.58
N SER A 219 -18.29 13.68 -11.38
CA SER A 219 -18.80 14.55 -12.44
C SER A 219 -19.45 13.77 -13.60
N GLU A 220 -18.99 12.56 -13.88
CA GLU A 220 -19.54 11.71 -14.93
C GLU A 220 -20.71 10.82 -14.44
N GLY A 221 -21.08 10.97 -13.15
CA GLY A 221 -22.22 10.23 -12.58
C GLY A 221 -21.97 8.74 -12.40
N TRP A 222 -20.71 8.30 -12.43
CA TRP A 222 -20.35 6.90 -12.15
C TRP A 222 -20.56 6.54 -10.69
N ILE A 223 -20.64 7.56 -9.86
CA ILE A 223 -20.96 7.52 -8.45
C ILE A 223 -22.08 8.50 -8.21
N LYS A 224 -23.28 8.01 -7.89
CA LYS A 224 -24.49 8.81 -7.77
C LYS A 224 -24.60 9.55 -6.43
N SER A 225 -23.88 9.08 -5.40
CA SER A 225 -23.90 9.72 -4.07
C SER A 225 -22.64 9.38 -3.29
N THR A 226 -22.34 10.20 -2.27
CA THR A 226 -21.29 9.90 -1.29
C THR A 226 -21.51 8.57 -0.57
N ASN A 227 -22.76 8.08 -0.46
CA ASN A 227 -23.07 6.80 0.17
C ASN A 227 -22.70 5.57 -0.69
N GLU A 228 -22.79 5.66 -2.04
CA GLU A 228 -22.28 4.62 -2.94
C GLU A 228 -20.75 4.56 -2.93
N LEU A 229 -20.12 5.65 -2.54
CA LEU A 229 -18.68 5.75 -2.35
C LEU A 229 -18.19 4.83 -1.24
N ILE A 230 -18.94 4.61 -0.17
CA ILE A 230 -18.55 3.83 1.01
C ILE A 230 -18.15 2.39 0.66
N PHE A 231 -18.68 1.84 -0.45
CA PHE A 231 -18.41 0.46 -0.88
C PHE A 231 -17.53 0.31 -2.11
N ASN A 232 -17.05 1.44 -2.66
CA ASN A 232 -16.31 1.41 -3.93
C ASN A 232 -14.79 1.47 -3.71
N ARG A 233 -14.18 0.38 -3.30
CA ARG A 233 -12.72 0.23 -3.04
C ARG A 233 -11.81 0.50 -4.25
N LYS A 234 -12.32 1.03 -5.35
CA LYS A 234 -11.59 1.16 -6.61
C LYS A 234 -10.36 2.06 -6.52
N LEU A 235 -10.43 3.14 -5.72
CA LEU A 235 -9.25 4.01 -5.54
C LEU A 235 -8.11 3.27 -4.82
N GLY A 236 -8.42 2.40 -3.85
CA GLY A 236 -7.43 1.55 -3.21
C GLY A 236 -6.70 0.63 -4.19
N TYR A 237 -7.43 0.04 -5.15
CA TYR A 237 -6.81 -0.77 -6.21
C TYR A 237 -6.02 0.08 -7.21
N LEU A 238 -6.54 1.22 -7.65
CA LEU A 238 -5.79 2.14 -8.52
C LEU A 238 -4.51 2.64 -7.85
N ALA A 239 -4.55 2.82 -6.53
CA ALA A 239 -3.38 3.17 -5.74
C ALA A 239 -2.26 2.11 -5.82
N GLU A 240 -2.59 0.82 -5.89
CA GLU A 240 -1.56 -0.22 -6.06
C GLU A 240 -0.82 -0.05 -7.41
N LEU A 241 -1.54 0.31 -8.48
CA LEU A 241 -0.91 0.63 -9.76
C LEU A 241 -0.04 1.89 -9.68
N LEU A 242 -0.53 2.97 -9.06
CA LEU A 242 0.23 4.21 -8.89
C LEU A 242 1.45 4.02 -7.99
N THR A 243 1.33 3.24 -6.91
CA THR A 243 2.45 2.86 -6.05
C THR A 243 3.51 2.11 -6.85
N ASN A 244 3.09 1.17 -7.71
CA ASN A 244 4.00 0.45 -8.59
C ASN A 244 4.73 1.40 -9.56
N VAL A 245 4.01 2.34 -10.20
CA VAL A 245 4.59 3.35 -11.10
C VAL A 245 5.60 4.22 -10.35
N PHE A 246 5.24 4.73 -9.18
CA PHE A 246 6.14 5.56 -8.37
C PHE A 246 7.44 4.83 -8.03
N ILE A 247 7.36 3.60 -7.52
CA ILE A 247 8.55 2.81 -7.17
C ILE A 247 9.40 2.53 -8.41
N MET A 248 8.78 2.14 -9.54
CA MET A 248 9.49 1.89 -10.79
C MET A 248 10.19 3.16 -11.32
N THR A 249 9.54 4.32 -11.22
CA THR A 249 10.17 5.61 -11.58
C THR A 249 11.39 5.89 -10.73
N LYS A 250 11.32 5.64 -9.41
CA LYS A 250 12.50 5.79 -8.54
C LYS A 250 13.62 4.80 -8.88
N GLU A 251 13.29 3.55 -9.20
CA GLU A 251 14.28 2.56 -9.68
C GLU A 251 14.95 3.00 -10.97
N ASN A 252 14.17 3.46 -11.95
CA ASN A 252 14.69 3.95 -13.24
C ASN A 252 15.63 5.16 -13.05
N ASN A 253 15.38 5.98 -12.03
CA ASN A 253 16.23 7.13 -11.66
C ASN A 253 17.41 6.74 -10.74
N GLY A 254 17.71 5.44 -10.59
CA GLY A 254 18.87 4.95 -9.85
C GLY A 254 18.73 4.96 -8.33
N VAL A 255 17.52 5.19 -7.78
CA VAL A 255 17.29 5.13 -6.33
C VAL A 255 17.37 3.69 -5.85
N PRO A 256 18.23 3.34 -4.87
CA PRO A 256 18.34 1.99 -4.38
C PRO A 256 17.11 1.59 -3.55
N ILE A 257 16.46 0.48 -3.94
CA ILE A 257 15.24 -0.02 -3.30
C ILE A 257 15.47 -1.39 -2.70
N LYS A 258 15.14 -1.54 -1.41
CA LYS A 258 15.14 -2.85 -0.73
C LYS A 258 13.82 -3.55 -0.96
N ARG A 259 13.83 -4.68 -1.64
CA ARG A 259 12.65 -5.54 -1.79
C ARG A 259 12.62 -6.58 -0.67
N MET A 260 11.53 -6.62 0.09
CA MET A 260 11.32 -7.57 1.18
C MET A 260 10.08 -8.44 0.93
N ALA A 261 10.12 -9.69 1.34
CA ALA A 261 8.94 -10.54 1.37
C ALA A 261 7.95 -10.06 2.44
N VAL A 262 6.74 -10.59 2.42
CA VAL A 262 5.69 -10.24 3.36
C VAL A 262 5.39 -11.41 4.30
N SER A 263 5.30 -11.16 5.60
CA SER A 263 4.63 -12.03 6.57
C SER A 263 3.12 -11.85 6.45
N MET A 264 2.38 -12.95 6.40
CA MET A 264 0.91 -12.97 6.30
C MET A 264 0.34 -13.78 7.44
N LEU A 265 -0.51 -13.16 8.29
CA LEU A 265 -1.32 -13.84 9.30
C LEU A 265 -2.66 -14.28 8.67
N ARG A 266 -2.99 -15.57 8.81
CA ARG A 266 -4.26 -16.16 8.38
C ARG A 266 -5.27 -16.24 9.52
#